data_d456107974fd6fdad55810b2bb432121
#
_entry.id   d456107974fd6fdad55810b2bb432121
#
_cell.length_a   1.000
_cell.length_b   1.000
_cell.length_c   1.000
_cell.angle_alpha   90.00
_cell.angle_beta   90.00
_cell.angle_gamma   90.00
#
_symmetry.space_group_name_H-M   'P 1'
#
loop_
_entity.id
_entity.type
_entity.pdbx_description
1 polymer ?
#
loop_
_entity_poly.entity_id
_entity_poly.type
_entity_poly.pdbx_seq_one_letter_code
_entity_poly.pdbx_strand_id
1 'polypeptide(L)'
;MEQREILQPHGMKFMTGDKVFLDTNIIIYAYDLSAGEKHKKAKKIFAELWDSGLGVISTQVLQEFFVTITQKIPKTLDKRLAKDIVSDLLKWDVVVNDGESIIEAIEILIRYGYSFWDSLIIEAAMRGGAGVLLSEDLSHGQIIHGVTIKNPFKTEPFSL
;
A
#
# COMPACT_ATOMS: atom_id res chain seq x y z
N MET A 1 -2.21 -22.55 -15.30
CA MET A 1 -1.09 -21.61 -15.16
C MET A 1 -0.41 -21.86 -13.85
N GLU A 2 0.86 -22.18 -13.91
CA GLU A 2 1.63 -22.38 -12.69
C GLU A 2 1.81 -21.04 -11.97
N GLN A 3 1.33 -20.97 -10.75
CA GLN A 3 1.51 -19.77 -9.93
C GLN A 3 2.91 -19.80 -9.33
N ARG A 4 3.69 -18.77 -9.58
CA ARG A 4 5.01 -18.62 -8.99
C ARG A 4 4.91 -17.80 -7.73
N GLU A 5 5.69 -18.17 -6.73
CA GLU A 5 5.80 -17.41 -5.48
C GLU A 5 7.01 -16.48 -5.54
N ILE A 6 6.82 -15.27 -5.05
CA ILE A 6 7.91 -14.32 -4.86
C ILE A 6 8.26 -14.31 -3.38
N LEU A 7 9.49 -14.70 -3.05
CA LEU A 7 10.00 -14.65 -1.68
C LEU A 7 10.29 -13.22 -1.30
N GLN A 8 9.65 -12.79 -0.23
CA GLN A 8 9.92 -11.50 0.39
C GLN A 8 10.95 -11.65 1.51
N PRO A 9 11.71 -10.61 1.81
CA PRO A 9 12.53 -10.58 3.01
C PRO A 9 11.69 -10.92 4.25
N HIS A 10 12.27 -11.65 5.18
CA HIS A 10 11.60 -12.15 6.39
C HIS A 10 10.54 -13.24 6.15
N GLY A 11 10.66 -13.99 5.06
CA GLY A 11 9.78 -15.12 4.78
C GLY A 11 8.40 -14.77 4.26
N MET A 12 8.16 -13.50 3.94
CA MET A 12 6.92 -13.06 3.30
C MET A 12 6.86 -13.56 1.87
N LYS A 13 5.75 -14.20 1.49
CA LYS A 13 5.53 -14.71 0.14
C LYS A 13 4.33 -14.02 -0.49
N PHE A 14 4.48 -13.64 -1.74
CA PHE A 14 3.36 -13.22 -2.60
C PHE A 14 3.25 -14.17 -3.78
N MET A 15 2.01 -14.47 -4.19
CA MET A 15 1.76 -15.27 -5.38
C MET A 15 2.17 -14.47 -6.62
N THR A 16 2.92 -15.10 -7.53
CA THR A 16 3.27 -14.46 -8.81
C THR A 16 2.00 -14.18 -9.61
N GLY A 17 1.82 -12.95 -10.04
CA GLY A 17 0.63 -12.47 -10.73
C GLY A 17 -0.34 -11.72 -9.83
N ASP A 18 -0.24 -11.88 -8.51
CA ASP A 18 -1.04 -11.09 -7.58
C ASP A 18 -0.51 -9.68 -7.50
N LYS A 19 -1.37 -8.71 -7.78
CA LYS A 19 -1.06 -7.31 -7.54
C LYS A 19 -1.15 -7.01 -6.06
N VAL A 20 -0.28 -6.14 -5.60
CA VAL A 20 -0.17 -5.74 -4.20
C VAL A 20 -0.37 -4.24 -4.09
N PHE A 21 -1.44 -3.84 -3.40
CA PHE A 21 -1.70 -2.43 -3.11
C PHE A 21 -0.95 -2.01 -1.86
N LEU A 22 -0.25 -0.88 -1.91
CA LEU A 22 0.42 -0.30 -0.75
C LEU A 22 -0.39 0.87 -0.21
N ASP A 23 -0.78 0.77 1.07
CA ASP A 23 -1.30 1.92 1.80
C ASP A 23 -0.18 2.94 2.03
N THR A 24 -0.56 4.18 2.26
CA THR A 24 0.36 5.32 2.34
C THR A 24 1.47 5.10 3.36
N ASN A 25 1.16 4.55 4.54
CA ASN A 25 2.14 4.35 5.61
C ASN A 25 3.30 3.45 5.19
N ILE A 26 3.05 2.45 4.35
CA ILE A 26 4.12 1.55 3.88
C ILE A 26 5.14 2.31 3.03
N ILE A 27 4.68 3.17 2.12
CA ILE A 27 5.58 3.97 1.28
C ILE A 27 6.33 5.01 2.11
N ILE A 28 5.65 5.63 3.08
CA ILE A 28 6.27 6.59 3.99
C ILE A 28 7.43 5.94 4.73
N TYR A 29 7.23 4.76 5.31
CA TYR A 29 8.29 4.05 6.01
C TYR A 29 9.47 3.70 5.10
N ALA A 30 9.22 3.44 3.81
CA ALA A 30 10.27 3.17 2.84
C ALA A 30 11.23 4.36 2.65
N TYR A 31 10.77 5.57 2.94
CA TYR A 31 11.57 6.80 2.81
C TYR A 31 11.92 7.46 4.15
N ASP A 32 11.34 7.01 5.26
CA ASP A 32 11.59 7.57 6.59
C ASP A 32 12.73 6.83 7.28
N LEU A 33 13.94 7.40 7.20
CA LEU A 33 15.13 6.81 7.79
C LEU A 33 15.03 6.67 9.31
N SER A 34 14.16 7.44 9.97
CA SER A 34 13.97 7.38 11.43
C SER A 34 13.07 6.23 11.87
N ALA A 35 12.43 5.52 10.94
CA ALA A 35 11.45 4.49 11.27
C ALA A 35 12.07 3.12 11.68
N GLY A 36 13.40 3.00 11.71
CA GLY A 36 14.08 1.81 12.23
C GLY A 36 13.78 0.54 11.42
N GLU A 37 13.33 -0.51 12.10
CA GLU A 37 13.02 -1.79 11.45
C GLU A 37 11.87 -1.69 10.45
N LYS A 38 10.91 -0.82 10.69
CA LYS A 38 9.83 -0.57 9.73
C LYS A 38 10.36 0.02 8.43
N HIS A 39 11.33 0.93 8.52
CA HIS A 39 12.00 1.47 7.34
C HIS A 39 12.67 0.36 6.52
N LYS A 40 13.46 -0.48 7.16
CA LYS A 40 14.17 -1.57 6.49
C LYS A 40 13.21 -2.51 5.77
N LYS A 41 12.16 -2.92 6.45
CA LYS A 41 11.17 -3.85 5.91
C LYS A 41 10.35 -3.24 4.77
N ALA A 42 9.88 -2.01 4.96
CA ALA A 42 9.12 -1.29 3.94
C ALA A 42 9.96 -1.02 2.69
N LYS A 43 11.22 -0.65 2.86
CA LYS A 43 12.15 -0.41 1.75
C LYS A 43 12.33 -1.66 0.89
N LYS A 44 12.45 -2.83 1.50
CA LYS A 44 12.58 -4.10 0.78
C LYS A 44 11.31 -4.45 0.02
N ILE A 45 10.15 -4.31 0.64
CA ILE A 45 8.85 -4.53 0.00
C ILE A 45 8.69 -3.61 -1.21
N PHE A 46 8.97 -2.35 -1.02
CA PHE A 46 8.88 -1.33 -2.06
C PHE A 46 9.78 -1.65 -3.26
N ALA A 47 11.03 -2.03 -3.00
CA ALA A 47 11.99 -2.37 -4.06
C ALA A 47 11.54 -3.60 -4.86
N GLU A 48 11.02 -4.63 -4.19
CA GLU A 48 10.52 -5.82 -4.87
C GLU A 48 9.30 -5.54 -5.74
N LEU A 49 8.38 -4.72 -5.26
CA LEU A 49 7.20 -4.35 -6.04
C LEU A 49 7.58 -3.46 -7.22
N TRP A 50 8.59 -2.61 -7.05
CA TRP A 50 9.14 -1.84 -8.15
C TRP A 50 9.68 -2.76 -9.26
N ASP A 51 10.50 -3.75 -8.88
CA ASP A 51 11.14 -4.66 -9.81
C ASP A 51 10.14 -5.60 -10.49
N SER A 52 9.15 -6.09 -9.77
CA SER A 52 8.15 -7.02 -10.29
C SER A 52 7.06 -6.37 -11.15
N GLY A 53 6.84 -5.07 -10.97
CA GLY A 53 5.73 -4.37 -11.63
C GLY A 53 4.34 -4.72 -11.06
N LEU A 54 4.27 -5.36 -9.90
CA LEU A 54 3.01 -5.79 -9.29
C LEU A 54 2.43 -4.78 -8.29
N GLY A 55 3.11 -3.66 -8.07
CA GLY A 55 2.66 -2.62 -7.14
C GLY A 55 1.49 -1.82 -7.69
N VAL A 56 0.49 -1.61 -6.84
CA VAL A 56 -0.67 -0.76 -7.13
C VAL A 56 -0.77 0.29 -6.03
N ILE A 57 -1.05 1.51 -6.41
CA ILE A 57 -1.34 2.62 -5.49
C ILE A 57 -2.51 3.42 -6.03
N SER A 58 -2.94 4.45 -5.29
CA SER A 58 -4.00 5.34 -5.75
C SER A 58 -3.57 6.80 -5.71
N THR A 59 -4.34 7.67 -6.32
CA THR A 59 -4.14 9.12 -6.23
C THR A 59 -4.18 9.60 -4.77
N GLN A 60 -5.04 9.04 -3.94
CA GLN A 60 -5.08 9.34 -2.50
C GLN A 60 -3.74 9.02 -1.84
N VAL A 61 -3.15 7.86 -2.12
CA VAL A 61 -1.85 7.46 -1.58
C VAL A 61 -0.77 8.48 -1.95
N LEU A 62 -0.75 8.91 -3.20
CA LEU A 62 0.23 9.92 -3.66
C LEU A 62 0.04 11.26 -2.95
N GLN A 63 -1.20 11.70 -2.76
CA GLN A 63 -1.52 12.95 -2.06
C GLN A 63 -1.10 12.90 -0.59
N GLU A 64 -1.47 11.84 0.11
CA GLU A 64 -1.10 11.65 1.52
C GLU A 64 0.41 11.49 1.70
N PHE A 65 1.06 10.76 0.80
CA PHE A 65 2.52 10.58 0.81
C PHE A 65 3.23 11.93 0.71
N PHE A 66 2.87 12.75 -0.27
CA PHE A 66 3.50 14.06 -0.46
C PHE A 66 3.38 14.93 0.78
N VAL A 67 2.19 15.06 1.33
CA VAL A 67 1.96 15.88 2.52
C VAL A 67 2.76 15.36 3.72
N THR A 68 2.74 14.05 3.95
CA THR A 68 3.39 13.47 5.11
C THR A 68 4.91 13.53 5.02
N ILE A 69 5.48 13.18 3.87
CA ILE A 69 6.94 13.13 3.70
C ILE A 69 7.58 14.51 3.74
N THR A 70 6.83 15.55 3.36
CA THR A 70 7.33 16.93 3.36
C THR A 70 7.01 17.71 4.64
N GLN A 71 6.05 17.25 5.48
CA GLN A 71 5.56 18.04 6.60
C GLN A 71 5.47 17.30 7.93
N LYS A 72 5.31 15.97 7.95
CA LYS A 72 4.86 15.27 9.16
C LYS A 72 5.87 14.27 9.74
N ILE A 73 6.87 13.86 9.00
CA ILE A 73 7.90 12.96 9.53
C ILE A 73 9.00 13.75 10.24
N PRO A 74 9.77 13.12 11.16
CA PRO A 74 10.83 13.84 11.91
C PRO A 74 11.88 14.50 11.03
N LYS A 75 12.28 13.84 9.95
CA LYS A 75 13.24 14.36 8.99
C LYS A 75 12.59 14.47 7.61
N THR A 76 11.94 15.59 7.38
CA THR A 76 11.19 15.84 6.16
C THR A 76 12.08 15.92 4.92
N LEU A 77 11.53 15.52 3.79
CA LEU A 77 12.19 15.66 2.50
C LEU A 77 11.90 17.02 1.89
N ASP A 78 12.85 17.50 1.08
CA ASP A 78 12.65 18.67 0.24
C ASP A 78 11.48 18.44 -0.74
N LYS A 79 10.70 19.49 -0.97
CA LYS A 79 9.51 19.42 -1.82
C LYS A 79 9.82 19.01 -3.27
N ARG A 80 10.96 19.43 -3.81
CA ARG A 80 11.37 19.04 -5.17
C ARG A 80 11.72 17.57 -5.25
N LEU A 81 12.45 17.06 -4.25
CA LEU A 81 12.77 15.65 -4.17
C LEU A 81 11.49 14.81 -4.02
N ALA A 82 10.57 15.24 -3.15
CA ALA A 82 9.28 14.58 -2.98
C ALA A 82 8.46 14.58 -4.28
N LYS A 83 8.47 15.66 -5.02
CA LYS A 83 7.83 15.75 -6.34
C LYS A 83 8.41 14.74 -7.32
N ASP A 84 9.73 14.58 -7.35
CA ASP A 84 10.39 13.62 -8.22
C ASP A 84 10.01 12.19 -7.86
N ILE A 85 9.92 11.88 -6.59
CA ILE A 85 9.47 10.57 -6.11
C ILE A 85 8.03 10.30 -6.54
N VAL A 86 7.13 11.27 -6.36
CA VAL A 86 5.74 11.14 -6.81
C VAL A 86 5.68 10.93 -8.33
N SER A 87 6.49 11.66 -9.09
CA SER A 87 6.56 11.48 -10.55
C SER A 87 6.98 10.07 -10.94
N ASP A 88 7.93 9.50 -10.22
CA ASP A 88 8.37 8.13 -10.44
C ASP A 88 7.28 7.12 -10.06
N LEU A 89 6.57 7.35 -8.96
CA LEU A 89 5.46 6.50 -8.53
C LEU A 89 4.28 6.50 -9.50
N LEU A 90 4.12 7.54 -10.30
CA LEU A 90 3.11 7.57 -11.36
C LEU A 90 3.35 6.52 -12.46
N LYS A 91 4.53 5.91 -12.50
CA LYS A 91 4.83 4.79 -13.40
C LYS A 91 4.24 3.46 -12.91
N TRP A 92 3.81 3.39 -11.65
CA TRP A 92 3.08 2.25 -11.12
C TRP A 92 1.66 2.19 -11.68
N ASP A 93 0.96 1.12 -11.38
CA ASP A 93 -0.48 1.05 -11.62
C ASP A 93 -1.18 1.95 -10.61
N VAL A 94 -1.63 3.12 -11.06
CA VAL A 94 -2.24 4.15 -10.21
C VAL A 94 -3.75 4.20 -10.43
N VAL A 95 -4.49 3.87 -9.39
CA VAL A 95 -5.95 3.94 -9.38
C VAL A 95 -6.37 5.38 -9.13
N VAL A 96 -7.16 5.94 -10.04
CA VAL A 96 -7.69 7.31 -9.91
C VAL A 96 -9.05 7.26 -9.23
N ASN A 97 -9.19 7.98 -8.12
CA ASN A 97 -10.46 8.10 -7.41
C ASN A 97 -11.40 9.03 -8.17
N ASP A 98 -12.64 8.59 -8.35
CA ASP A 98 -13.71 9.33 -9.02
C ASP A 98 -15.00 9.31 -8.19
N GLY A 99 -16.11 9.82 -8.76
CA GLY A 99 -17.39 9.87 -8.06
C GLY A 99 -17.93 8.50 -7.67
N GLU A 100 -17.75 7.50 -8.53
CA GLU A 100 -18.21 6.14 -8.24
C GLU A 100 -17.39 5.50 -7.12
N SER A 101 -16.07 5.75 -7.08
CA SER A 101 -15.23 5.24 -6.00
C SER A 101 -15.64 5.81 -4.64
N ILE A 102 -16.12 7.06 -4.60
CA ILE A 102 -16.64 7.65 -3.36
C ILE A 102 -17.88 6.89 -2.86
N ILE A 103 -18.82 6.60 -3.75
CA ILE A 103 -20.04 5.87 -3.40
C ILE A 103 -19.70 4.45 -2.92
N GLU A 104 -18.84 3.75 -3.62
CA GLU A 104 -18.41 2.40 -3.23
C GLU A 104 -17.67 2.39 -1.89
N ALA A 105 -16.85 3.41 -1.62
CA ALA A 105 -16.17 3.56 -0.34
C ALA A 105 -17.18 3.75 0.80
N ILE A 106 -18.26 4.51 0.56
CA ILE A 106 -19.35 4.69 1.55
C ILE A 106 -20.02 3.34 1.85
N GLU A 107 -20.27 2.52 0.84
CA GLU A 107 -20.82 1.18 1.04
C GLU A 107 -19.89 0.29 1.89
N ILE A 108 -18.59 0.35 1.66
CA ILE A 108 -17.59 -0.36 2.47
C ILE A 108 -17.61 0.15 3.92
N LEU A 109 -17.68 1.46 4.12
CA LEU A 109 -17.79 2.08 5.44
C LEU A 109 -19.02 1.56 6.20
N ILE A 110 -20.17 1.54 5.53
CA ILE A 110 -21.44 1.08 6.13
C ILE A 110 -21.35 -0.40 6.52
N ARG A 111 -20.78 -1.21 5.63
CA ARG A 111 -20.75 -2.68 5.80
C ARG A 111 -19.69 -3.13 6.80
N TYR A 112 -18.50 -2.54 6.78
CA TYR A 112 -17.34 -3.03 7.52
C TYR A 112 -16.90 -2.12 8.67
N GLY A 113 -17.42 -0.90 8.76
CA GLY A 113 -17.16 0.01 9.88
C GLY A 113 -15.81 0.72 9.83
N TYR A 114 -15.12 0.72 8.70
CA TYR A 114 -13.89 1.52 8.53
C TYR A 114 -14.21 3.01 8.40
N SER A 115 -13.20 3.86 8.65
CA SER A 115 -13.31 5.28 8.31
C SER A 115 -13.54 5.47 6.81
N PHE A 116 -14.03 6.64 6.41
CA PHE A 116 -14.19 6.94 4.99
C PHE A 116 -12.87 6.82 4.22
N TRP A 117 -11.80 7.36 4.77
CA TRP A 117 -10.49 7.37 4.12
C TRP A 117 -9.91 5.95 3.99
N ASP A 118 -10.04 5.13 5.01
CA ASP A 118 -9.64 3.72 4.96
C ASP A 118 -10.50 2.93 3.98
N SER A 119 -11.80 3.20 3.94
CA SER A 119 -12.72 2.57 2.98
C SER A 119 -12.35 2.92 1.54
N LEU A 120 -11.89 4.15 1.31
CA LEU A 120 -11.45 4.59 -0.01
C LEU A 120 -10.16 3.88 -0.43
N ILE A 121 -9.26 3.59 0.49
CA ILE A 121 -8.06 2.75 0.25
C ILE A 121 -8.46 1.32 -0.13
N ILE A 122 -9.38 0.72 0.60
CA ILE A 122 -9.87 -0.63 0.32
C ILE A 122 -10.54 -0.69 -1.05
N GLU A 123 -11.37 0.30 -1.35
CA GLU A 123 -12.05 0.40 -2.66
C GLU A 123 -11.02 0.49 -3.79
N ALA A 124 -10.00 1.32 -3.64
CA ALA A 124 -8.94 1.46 -4.65
C ALA A 124 -8.17 0.15 -4.87
N ALA A 125 -7.88 -0.59 -3.79
CA ALA A 125 -7.24 -1.90 -3.89
C ALA A 125 -8.11 -2.89 -4.68
N MET A 126 -9.40 -2.92 -4.41
CA MET A 126 -10.37 -3.76 -5.15
C MET A 126 -10.40 -3.39 -6.63
N ARG A 127 -10.58 -2.12 -6.94
CA ARG A 127 -10.72 -1.62 -8.31
C ARG A 127 -9.42 -1.77 -9.10
N GLY A 128 -8.28 -1.66 -8.44
CA GLY A 128 -6.96 -1.89 -9.03
C GLY A 128 -6.62 -3.36 -9.26
N GLY A 129 -7.49 -4.28 -8.88
CA GLY A 129 -7.29 -5.72 -9.06
C GLY A 129 -6.24 -6.32 -8.13
N ALA A 130 -5.99 -5.70 -6.97
CA ALA A 130 -5.04 -6.21 -6.01
C ALA A 130 -5.59 -7.43 -5.27
N GLY A 131 -4.76 -8.46 -5.11
CA GLY A 131 -5.08 -9.62 -4.27
C GLY A 131 -4.70 -9.38 -2.81
N VAL A 132 -3.76 -8.48 -2.57
CA VAL A 132 -3.24 -8.13 -1.24
C VAL A 132 -3.22 -6.62 -1.08
N LEU A 133 -3.63 -6.16 0.10
CA LEU A 133 -3.51 -4.77 0.55
C LEU A 133 -2.61 -4.74 1.77
N LEU A 134 -1.42 -4.14 1.64
CA LEU A 134 -0.50 -3.96 2.75
C LEU A 134 -0.80 -2.65 3.47
N SER A 135 -1.13 -2.74 4.75
CA SER A 135 -1.43 -1.60 5.61
C SER A 135 -1.11 -1.91 7.07
N GLU A 136 -0.62 -0.92 7.80
CA GLU A 136 -0.43 -1.01 9.24
C GLU A 136 -1.74 -0.76 10.01
N ASP A 137 -2.64 0.04 9.44
CA ASP A 137 -3.79 0.60 10.15
C ASP A 137 -5.09 -0.20 10.01
N LEU A 138 -5.13 -1.14 9.06
CA LEU A 138 -6.31 -1.94 8.78
C LEU A 138 -6.24 -3.30 9.48
N SER A 139 -7.37 -4.03 9.48
CA SER A 139 -7.49 -5.31 10.18
C SER A 139 -6.72 -6.43 9.47
N HIS A 140 -5.58 -6.80 10.05
CA HIS A 140 -4.73 -7.87 9.54
C HIS A 140 -5.49 -9.19 9.41
N GLY A 141 -5.41 -9.80 8.23
CA GLY A 141 -6.03 -11.08 7.92
C GLY A 141 -7.46 -11.01 7.39
N GLN A 142 -8.09 -9.84 7.44
CA GLN A 142 -9.43 -9.67 6.88
C GLN A 142 -9.42 -9.77 5.36
N ILE A 143 -10.43 -10.43 4.81
CA ILE A 143 -10.63 -10.53 3.37
C ILE A 143 -11.88 -9.76 2.99
N ILE A 144 -11.76 -8.80 2.09
CA ILE A 144 -12.86 -7.98 1.57
C ILE A 144 -12.85 -8.09 0.05
N HIS A 145 -13.91 -8.67 -0.52
CA HIS A 145 -14.07 -8.84 -1.97
C HIS A 145 -12.81 -9.37 -2.67
N GLY A 146 -12.20 -10.41 -2.10
CA GLY A 146 -11.01 -11.05 -2.66
C GLY A 146 -9.69 -10.36 -2.36
N VAL A 147 -9.72 -9.22 -1.68
CA VAL A 147 -8.50 -8.53 -1.22
C VAL A 147 -8.18 -8.96 0.20
N THR A 148 -7.00 -9.53 0.40
CA THR A 148 -6.51 -9.89 1.74
C THR A 148 -5.71 -8.74 2.31
N ILE A 149 -6.13 -8.25 3.48
CA ILE A 149 -5.45 -7.18 4.21
C ILE A 149 -4.35 -7.78 5.05
N LYS A 150 -3.13 -7.26 4.93
CA LYS A 150 -1.97 -7.72 5.70
C LYS A 150 -1.18 -6.55 6.26
N ASN A 151 -0.82 -6.68 7.54
CA ASN A 151 0.14 -5.79 8.17
C ASN A 151 1.53 -6.43 8.08
N PRO A 152 2.46 -5.88 7.25
CA PRO A 152 3.76 -6.49 7.05
C PRO A 152 4.68 -6.37 8.26
N PHE A 153 4.31 -5.55 9.25
CA PHE A 153 5.14 -5.30 10.45
C PHE A 153 4.77 -6.19 11.62
N LYS A 154 3.72 -6.99 11.52
CA LYS A 154 3.41 -7.97 12.55
C LYS A 154 4.48 -9.06 12.57
N THR A 155 4.94 -9.40 13.78
CA THR A 155 5.99 -10.39 14.00
C THR A 155 5.49 -11.82 13.95
N GLU A 156 4.18 -12.02 13.99
CA GLU A 156 3.58 -13.33 13.80
C GLU A 156 3.93 -13.88 12.41
N PRO A 157 4.18 -15.20 12.30
CA PRO A 157 4.54 -15.76 11.02
C PRO A 157 3.47 -15.41 10.00
N PHE A 158 3.90 -14.75 8.94
CA PHE A 158 3.05 -14.51 7.80
C PHE A 158 2.72 -15.87 7.20
N SER A 159 1.62 -16.44 7.63
CA SER A 159 1.01 -17.52 6.88
C SER A 159 0.16 -16.92 5.78
N LEU A 160 0.56 -17.17 4.59
CA LEU A 160 -0.27 -16.91 3.43
C LEU A 160 -1.37 -17.97 3.37
#